data_6005ecfe6fe2d794755939b253588cc5
#
_entry.id   6005ecfe6fe2d794755939b253588cc5
#
_cell.length_a   1.000
_cell.length_b   1.000
_cell.length_c   1.000
_cell.angle_alpha   90.00
_cell.angle_beta   90.00
_cell.angle_gamma   90.00
#
_symmetry.space_group_name_H-M   'P 1'
#
loop_
_entity.id
_entity.type
_entity.pdbx_description
1 polymer ?
#
loop_
_entity_poly.entity_id
_entity_poly.type
_entity_poly.pdbx_seq_one_letter_code
_entity_poly.pdbx_strand_id
1 'polypeptide(L)'
;MRSDADESLRAGLNGTRRDWLRKAGGVVLGASLGGWLPAAQAGGLAVGRPAPGLILHTLDGQSVASDDLRGNVVILTFWATWCEPCRTELPLLSAYAARHAANGLRVLGFSLDGPDDLAAVRQVAASLSFPVGLLGSAYAGGYGRIWRIPVNFTIDRNGLLVDNGWDDPKPSWTADRLERIVTPLLNRS
;
A
#
# COMPACT_ATOMS: atom_id res chain seq x y z
N MET A 1 40.31 -28.16 -52.29
CA MET A 1 39.00 -28.30 -52.92
C MET A 1 38.05 -27.38 -52.18
N ARG A 2 37.88 -26.20 -52.71
CA ARG A 2 36.90 -25.13 -52.27
C ARG A 2 35.75 -25.21 -53.24
N SER A 3 34.61 -24.67 -52.82
CA SER A 3 33.46 -24.44 -53.65
C SER A 3 32.42 -25.55 -53.63
N ASP A 4 31.23 -25.15 -53.14
CA ASP A 4 29.91 -25.41 -53.68
C ASP A 4 28.78 -25.21 -52.61
N ALA A 5 29.04 -24.43 -51.57
CA ALA A 5 28.01 -24.15 -50.55
C ALA A 5 27.53 -22.68 -50.47
N ASP A 6 28.01 -21.80 -51.39
CA ASP A 6 27.73 -20.35 -51.29
C ASP A 6 26.84 -19.80 -52.41
N GLU A 7 26.27 -20.66 -53.25
CA GLU A 7 25.44 -20.18 -54.38
C GLU A 7 23.94 -20.40 -54.22
N SER A 8 23.50 -21.09 -53.16
CA SER A 8 22.07 -21.36 -52.92
C SER A 8 21.35 -20.32 -52.02
N LEU A 9 22.05 -19.31 -51.53
CA LEU A 9 21.47 -18.32 -50.60
C LEU A 9 21.14 -16.96 -51.23
N ARG A 10 21.30 -16.79 -52.56
CA ARG A 10 21.05 -15.49 -53.23
C ARG A 10 19.81 -15.43 -54.13
N ALA A 11 18.98 -16.44 -54.18
CA ALA A 11 17.77 -16.49 -55.03
C ALA A 11 16.48 -16.47 -54.20
N GLY A 12 16.25 -15.45 -53.39
CA GLY A 12 15.02 -15.42 -52.57
C GLY A 12 14.54 -14.05 -52.06
N LEU A 13 15.15 -12.95 -52.50
CA LEU A 13 14.77 -11.63 -51.99
C LEU A 13 14.42 -10.62 -53.08
N ASN A 14 13.49 -10.95 -53.97
CA ASN A 14 12.90 -9.99 -54.91
C ASN A 14 11.38 -10.15 -54.99
N GLY A 15 10.71 -9.99 -53.84
CA GLY A 15 9.27 -9.78 -53.75
C GLY A 15 9.02 -8.32 -53.40
N THR A 16 8.62 -7.55 -54.43
CA THR A 16 8.36 -6.12 -54.30
C THR A 16 7.22 -5.85 -53.35
N ARG A 17 7.39 -4.84 -52.48
CA ARG A 17 6.47 -4.31 -51.48
C ARG A 17 5.09 -3.84 -52.02
N ARG A 18 4.71 -4.17 -53.22
CA ARG A 18 3.48 -3.68 -53.88
C ARG A 18 2.34 -4.68 -53.99
N ASP A 19 2.53 -5.96 -53.68
CA ASP A 19 1.51 -6.98 -53.87
C ASP A 19 0.69 -7.34 -52.65
N TRP A 20 0.93 -6.69 -51.50
CA TRP A 20 0.22 -6.94 -50.23
C TRP A 20 -1.05 -6.07 -50.02
N LEU A 21 -1.37 -5.17 -50.95
CA LEU A 21 -2.49 -4.22 -50.77
C LEU A 21 -3.75 -4.54 -51.59
N ARG A 22 -3.93 -5.73 -52.12
CA ARG A 22 -5.09 -6.03 -53.00
C ARG A 22 -5.97 -7.22 -52.61
N LYS A 23 -5.86 -7.80 -51.42
CA LYS A 23 -6.78 -8.86 -51.03
C LYS A 23 -7.08 -8.78 -49.51
N ALA A 24 -7.93 -7.91 -49.07
CA ALA A 24 -8.71 -8.08 -47.86
C ALA A 24 -9.81 -7.01 -47.80
N GLY A 25 -10.79 -7.11 -48.69
CA GLY A 25 -12.12 -6.54 -48.45
C GLY A 25 -12.89 -7.50 -47.54
N GLY A 26 -12.84 -7.31 -46.26
CA GLY A 26 -13.67 -8.01 -45.26
C GLY A 26 -14.04 -7.00 -44.20
N VAL A 27 -15.29 -6.48 -44.31
CA VAL A 27 -15.88 -5.66 -43.25
C VAL A 27 -16.18 -6.60 -42.09
N VAL A 28 -15.32 -6.60 -41.06
CA VAL A 28 -15.62 -7.18 -39.77
C VAL A 28 -16.18 -6.04 -38.91
N LEU A 29 -17.52 -6.03 -38.76
CA LEU A 29 -18.18 -5.30 -37.69
C LEU A 29 -17.83 -5.97 -36.37
N GLY A 30 -16.65 -5.62 -35.83
CA GLY A 30 -16.25 -5.98 -34.49
C GLY A 30 -16.97 -5.10 -33.48
N ALA A 31 -17.95 -5.65 -32.79
CA ALA A 31 -18.50 -5.06 -31.58
C ALA A 31 -17.37 -4.95 -30.55
N SER A 32 -16.82 -3.76 -30.40
CA SER A 32 -15.92 -3.41 -29.31
C SER A 32 -16.74 -3.44 -28.00
N LEU A 33 -16.71 -4.60 -27.33
CA LEU A 33 -16.99 -4.63 -25.88
C LEU A 33 -15.87 -3.84 -25.21
N GLY A 34 -16.08 -2.54 -25.11
CA GLY A 34 -15.27 -1.66 -24.32
C GLY A 34 -15.35 -2.09 -22.85
N GLY A 35 -14.48 -3.01 -22.46
CA GLY A 35 -14.26 -3.30 -21.05
C GLY A 35 -13.76 -2.00 -20.40
N TRP A 36 -14.62 -1.37 -19.64
CA TRP A 36 -14.23 -0.32 -18.72
C TRP A 36 -13.36 -0.99 -17.65
N LEU A 37 -12.06 -0.99 -17.89
CA LEU A 37 -11.11 -1.16 -16.80
C LEU A 37 -11.30 0.08 -15.91
N PRO A 38 -11.61 -0.08 -14.62
CA PRO A 38 -11.60 1.06 -13.73
C PRO A 38 -10.18 1.63 -13.80
N ALA A 39 -10.06 2.83 -14.34
CA ALA A 39 -8.82 3.60 -14.25
C ALA A 39 -8.49 3.67 -12.77
N ALA A 40 -7.38 3.09 -12.36
CA ALA A 40 -6.82 3.30 -11.04
C ALA A 40 -6.65 4.82 -10.92
N GLN A 41 -7.58 5.45 -10.23
CA GLN A 41 -7.57 6.88 -10.04
C GLN A 41 -6.35 7.18 -9.19
N ALA A 42 -5.34 7.79 -9.79
CA ALA A 42 -4.27 8.50 -9.10
C ALA A 42 -4.87 9.74 -8.43
N GLY A 43 -5.85 9.52 -7.56
CA GLY A 43 -6.38 10.51 -6.65
C GLY A 43 -5.38 10.64 -5.51
N GLY A 44 -4.82 11.86 -5.32
CA GLY A 44 -3.91 12.11 -4.21
C GLY A 44 -4.55 11.71 -2.87
N LEU A 45 -3.72 11.44 -1.89
CA LEU A 45 -4.13 11.06 -0.53
C LEU A 45 -5.05 12.16 0.05
N ALA A 46 -6.33 11.85 0.22
CA ALA A 46 -7.32 12.82 0.71
C ALA A 46 -8.41 12.12 1.54
N VAL A 47 -8.85 12.79 2.61
CA VAL A 47 -9.96 12.33 3.45
C VAL A 47 -11.23 12.16 2.61
N GLY A 48 -11.97 11.09 2.85
CA GLY A 48 -13.18 10.72 2.09
C GLY A 48 -12.91 9.98 0.78
N ARG A 49 -11.65 9.73 0.43
CA ARG A 49 -11.27 8.95 -0.76
C ARG A 49 -10.80 7.55 -0.36
N PRO A 50 -10.84 6.57 -1.29
CA PRO A 50 -10.25 5.26 -1.02
C PRO A 50 -8.81 5.41 -0.55
N ALA A 51 -8.49 4.79 0.59
CA ALA A 51 -7.14 4.77 1.14
C ALA A 51 -6.23 3.95 0.22
N PRO A 52 -4.99 4.39 -0.03
CA PRO A 52 -4.02 3.57 -0.77
C PRO A 52 -3.74 2.26 -0.04
N GLY A 53 -3.66 1.16 -0.79
CA GLY A 53 -3.23 -0.12 -0.23
C GLY A 53 -1.77 -0.08 0.22
N LEU A 54 -1.47 -0.75 1.35
CA LEU A 54 -0.13 -0.90 1.88
C LEU A 54 0.02 -2.29 2.50
N ILE A 55 1.15 -2.95 2.24
CA ILE A 55 1.45 -4.28 2.77
C ILE A 55 2.45 -4.14 3.90
N LEU A 56 2.13 -4.70 5.08
CA LEU A 56 3.04 -4.88 6.19
C LEU A 56 3.67 -6.27 6.10
N HIS A 57 4.98 -6.34 5.96
CA HIS A 57 5.76 -7.56 6.18
C HIS A 57 6.15 -7.60 7.66
N THR A 58 5.50 -8.47 8.41
CA THR A 58 5.63 -8.53 9.86
C THR A 58 6.96 -9.15 10.30
N LEU A 59 7.37 -8.86 11.54
CA LEU A 59 8.63 -9.37 12.11
C LEU A 59 8.66 -10.90 12.27
N ASP A 60 7.52 -11.57 12.24
CA ASP A 60 7.35 -13.04 12.27
C ASP A 60 7.20 -13.64 10.87
N GLY A 61 7.39 -12.85 9.80
CA GLY A 61 7.44 -13.31 8.42
C GLY A 61 6.10 -13.42 7.71
N GLN A 62 5.01 -12.92 8.31
CA GLN A 62 3.71 -12.84 7.66
C GLN A 62 3.61 -11.58 6.79
N SER A 63 2.57 -11.51 5.96
CA SER A 63 2.22 -10.32 5.18
C SER A 63 0.77 -9.98 5.43
N VAL A 64 0.51 -8.73 5.77
CA VAL A 64 -0.84 -8.19 6.01
C VAL A 64 -1.06 -7.01 5.07
N ALA A 65 -1.98 -7.15 4.11
CA ALA A 65 -2.38 -6.05 3.24
C ALA A 65 -3.51 -5.25 3.90
N SER A 66 -3.43 -3.94 3.87
CA SER A 66 -4.48 -3.07 4.41
C SER A 66 -5.82 -3.27 3.69
N ASP A 67 -5.77 -3.62 2.40
CA ASP A 67 -6.97 -3.88 1.59
C ASP A 67 -7.72 -5.16 2.03
N ASP A 68 -7.02 -6.13 2.61
CA ASP A 68 -7.61 -7.35 3.14
C ASP A 68 -8.36 -7.12 4.48
N LEU A 69 -8.19 -5.92 5.06
CA LEU A 69 -8.80 -5.54 6.34
C LEU A 69 -10.13 -4.78 6.17
N ARG A 70 -10.73 -4.77 4.98
CA ARG A 70 -12.06 -4.16 4.76
C ARG A 70 -13.08 -4.74 5.73
N GLY A 71 -14.04 -3.92 6.16
CA GLY A 71 -14.96 -4.26 7.25
C GLY A 71 -14.41 -3.96 8.64
N ASN A 72 -13.11 -3.66 8.76
CA ASN A 72 -12.48 -3.20 9.99
C ASN A 72 -12.13 -1.71 9.89
N VAL A 73 -12.01 -1.06 11.04
CA VAL A 73 -11.34 0.24 11.16
C VAL A 73 -9.85 -0.02 11.24
N VAL A 74 -9.07 0.60 10.37
CA VAL A 74 -7.62 0.35 10.29
C VAL A 74 -6.84 1.61 10.63
N ILE A 75 -5.85 1.48 11.51
CA ILE A 75 -4.86 2.53 11.79
C ILE A 75 -3.52 2.06 11.21
N LEU A 76 -2.91 2.89 10.38
CA LEU A 76 -1.52 2.75 9.98
C LEU A 76 -0.70 3.73 10.81
N THR A 77 0.29 3.23 11.56
CA THR A 77 1.19 4.04 12.38
C THR A 77 2.62 3.89 11.89
N PHE A 78 3.28 5.02 11.64
CA PHE A 78 4.69 5.07 11.21
C PHE A 78 5.53 5.63 12.34
N TRP A 79 6.54 4.87 12.73
CA TRP A 79 7.34 5.13 13.93
C TRP A 79 8.79 4.69 13.77
N ALA A 80 9.63 4.94 14.77
CA ALA A 80 10.97 4.38 14.85
C ALA A 80 11.43 4.26 16.33
N THR A 81 12.41 3.43 16.58
CA THR A 81 12.94 3.19 17.93
C THR A 81 13.60 4.44 18.54
N TRP A 82 14.19 5.29 17.71
CA TRP A 82 14.81 6.57 18.07
C TRP A 82 13.84 7.73 18.19
N CYS A 83 12.55 7.53 17.84
CA CYS A 83 11.50 8.56 17.89
C CYS A 83 10.84 8.57 19.29
N GLU A 84 11.23 9.51 20.16
CA GLU A 84 10.69 9.59 21.51
C GLU A 84 9.18 9.85 21.56
N PRO A 85 8.58 10.77 20.78
CA PRO A 85 7.12 10.93 20.73
C PRO A 85 6.40 9.66 20.31
N CYS A 86 6.99 8.88 19.37
CA CYS A 86 6.41 7.60 18.94
C CYS A 86 6.38 6.60 20.12
N ARG A 87 7.48 6.50 20.86
CA ARG A 87 7.59 5.60 22.02
C ARG A 87 6.60 5.96 23.13
N THR A 88 6.18 7.21 23.21
CA THR A 88 5.15 7.67 24.15
C THR A 88 3.74 7.26 23.69
N GLU A 89 3.44 7.35 22.40
CA GLU A 89 2.10 7.01 21.89
C GLU A 89 1.86 5.51 21.68
N LEU A 90 2.91 4.72 21.37
CA LEU A 90 2.76 3.29 21.07
C LEU A 90 2.10 2.47 22.19
N PRO A 91 2.45 2.64 23.48
CA PRO A 91 1.76 1.92 24.57
C PRO A 91 0.28 2.29 24.68
N LEU A 92 -0.06 3.57 24.50
CA LEU A 92 -1.44 4.06 24.51
C LEU A 92 -2.23 3.43 23.33
N LEU A 93 -1.67 3.48 22.14
CA LEU A 93 -2.28 2.91 20.93
C LEU A 93 -2.43 1.38 21.08
N SER A 94 -1.43 0.70 21.66
CA SER A 94 -1.48 -0.74 21.93
C SER A 94 -2.60 -1.12 22.89
N ALA A 95 -2.74 -0.41 24.00
CA ALA A 95 -3.83 -0.63 24.97
C ALA A 95 -5.21 -0.37 24.34
N TYR A 96 -5.33 0.65 23.51
CA TYR A 96 -6.55 0.96 22.80
C TYR A 96 -6.88 -0.11 21.75
N ALA A 97 -5.89 -0.55 20.97
CA ALA A 97 -6.05 -1.60 19.97
C ALA A 97 -6.49 -2.93 20.59
N ALA A 98 -5.88 -3.33 21.71
CA ALA A 98 -6.27 -4.55 22.43
C ALA A 98 -7.73 -4.48 22.92
N ARG A 99 -8.15 -3.34 23.45
CA ARG A 99 -9.51 -3.13 23.96
C ARG A 99 -10.55 -3.22 22.85
N HIS A 100 -10.25 -2.72 21.66
CA HIS A 100 -11.19 -2.61 20.55
C HIS A 100 -10.99 -3.64 19.44
N ALA A 101 -10.10 -4.64 19.63
CA ALA A 101 -9.86 -5.70 18.65
C ALA A 101 -11.14 -6.47 18.27
N ALA A 102 -11.98 -6.79 19.27
CA ALA A 102 -13.27 -7.47 19.07
C ALA A 102 -14.30 -6.56 18.33
N ASN A 103 -14.13 -5.24 18.42
CA ASN A 103 -14.99 -4.26 17.74
C ASN A 103 -14.48 -3.96 16.30
N GLY A 104 -13.54 -4.75 15.83
CA GLY A 104 -13.03 -4.60 14.46
C GLY A 104 -11.99 -3.49 14.29
N LEU A 105 -11.24 -3.12 15.33
CA LEU A 105 -10.04 -2.29 15.17
C LEU A 105 -8.85 -3.16 14.76
N ARG A 106 -8.10 -2.68 13.75
CA ARG A 106 -6.81 -3.25 13.34
C ARG A 106 -5.78 -2.13 13.29
N VAL A 107 -4.58 -2.41 13.78
CA VAL A 107 -3.45 -1.47 13.72
C VAL A 107 -2.30 -2.16 13.01
N LEU A 108 -1.64 -1.47 12.09
CA LEU A 108 -0.44 -1.92 11.41
C LEU A 108 0.70 -0.95 11.72
N GLY A 109 1.77 -1.45 12.33
CA GLY A 109 2.93 -0.66 12.75
C GLY A 109 4.09 -0.77 11.75
N PHE A 110 4.45 0.33 11.11
CA PHE A 110 5.55 0.41 10.16
C PHE A 110 6.74 1.13 10.80
N SER A 111 7.81 0.39 11.09
CA SER A 111 9.05 0.99 11.59
C SER A 111 9.90 1.54 10.44
N LEU A 112 10.44 2.75 10.63
CA LEU A 112 11.39 3.39 9.73
C LEU A 112 12.85 3.00 10.05
N ASP A 113 13.04 2.18 11.08
CA ASP A 113 14.38 1.68 11.43
C ASP A 113 14.96 0.82 10.29
N GLY A 114 16.28 0.79 10.21
CA GLY A 114 16.98 -0.07 9.27
C GLY A 114 17.05 -1.54 9.72
N PRO A 115 17.51 -2.44 8.83
CA PRO A 115 17.73 -3.85 9.18
C PRO A 115 18.69 -4.05 10.35
N ASP A 116 19.66 -3.15 10.51
CA ASP A 116 20.66 -3.20 11.59
C ASP A 116 20.05 -2.97 12.98
N ASP A 117 18.91 -2.27 13.03
CA ASP A 117 18.19 -1.95 14.27
C ASP A 117 17.08 -2.97 14.59
N LEU A 118 16.99 -4.07 13.83
CA LEU A 118 15.91 -5.05 13.94
C LEU A 118 15.73 -5.60 15.38
N ALA A 119 16.83 -5.75 16.13
CA ALA A 119 16.76 -6.22 17.52
C ALA A 119 16.02 -5.21 18.42
N ALA A 120 16.31 -3.92 18.27
CA ALA A 120 15.62 -2.85 18.99
C ALA A 120 14.15 -2.74 18.59
N VAL A 121 13.85 -2.88 17.30
CA VAL A 121 12.45 -2.91 16.80
C VAL A 121 11.69 -4.08 17.41
N ARG A 122 12.28 -5.28 17.45
CA ARG A 122 11.66 -6.47 18.10
C ARG A 122 11.40 -6.25 19.58
N GLN A 123 12.31 -5.60 20.27
CA GLN A 123 12.17 -5.30 21.70
C GLN A 123 10.94 -4.40 21.95
N VAL A 124 10.76 -3.35 21.16
CA VAL A 124 9.58 -2.48 21.26
C VAL A 124 8.31 -3.25 20.87
N ALA A 125 8.35 -3.94 19.73
CA ALA A 125 7.22 -4.68 19.19
C ALA A 125 6.68 -5.75 20.15
N ALA A 126 7.54 -6.37 20.97
CA ALA A 126 7.14 -7.41 21.94
C ALA A 126 6.12 -6.92 22.98
N SER A 127 6.02 -5.60 23.20
CA SER A 127 5.04 -5.00 24.12
C SER A 127 3.75 -4.52 23.44
N LEU A 128 3.68 -4.64 22.10
CA LEU A 128 2.55 -4.12 21.33
C LEU A 128 1.53 -5.23 21.02
N SER A 129 0.26 -4.87 21.02
CA SER A 129 -0.87 -5.77 20.74
C SER A 129 -1.21 -5.89 19.25
N PHE A 130 -0.42 -5.31 18.39
CA PHE A 130 -0.64 -5.27 16.95
C PHE A 130 0.64 -5.62 16.17
N PRO A 131 0.51 -6.11 14.92
CA PRO A 131 1.64 -6.50 14.12
C PRO A 131 2.52 -5.31 13.73
N VAL A 132 3.83 -5.57 13.72
CA VAL A 132 4.87 -4.59 13.37
C VAL A 132 5.80 -5.19 12.32
N GLY A 133 6.32 -4.35 11.45
CA GLY A 133 7.38 -4.69 10.49
C GLY A 133 8.20 -3.47 10.10
N LEU A 134 9.31 -3.70 9.40
CA LEU A 134 10.09 -2.62 8.81
C LEU A 134 9.37 -2.07 7.57
N LEU A 135 9.37 -0.76 7.39
CA LEU A 135 8.87 -0.14 6.16
C LEU A 135 9.78 -0.47 4.96
N GLY A 136 11.08 -0.64 5.20
CA GLY A 136 12.05 -1.04 4.19
C GLY A 136 12.46 0.06 3.19
N SER A 137 11.76 1.18 3.17
CA SER A 137 12.08 2.35 2.36
C SER A 137 11.54 3.63 3.00
N ALA A 138 11.99 4.80 2.49
CA ALA A 138 11.41 6.06 2.93
C ALA A 138 10.02 6.35 2.35
N TYR A 139 9.52 5.48 1.45
CA TYR A 139 8.24 5.67 0.77
C TYR A 139 7.24 4.58 1.17
N ALA A 140 6.05 5.00 1.55
CA ALA A 140 4.92 4.16 1.92
C ALA A 140 3.83 4.16 0.82
N GLY A 141 4.20 3.81 -0.40
CA GLY A 141 3.26 3.74 -1.52
C GLY A 141 2.48 5.04 -1.72
N GLY A 142 1.17 4.97 -1.80
CA GLY A 142 0.27 6.12 -1.98
C GLY A 142 0.21 7.09 -0.79
N TYR A 143 0.79 6.74 0.36
CA TYR A 143 0.96 7.66 1.51
C TYR A 143 2.14 8.60 1.35
N GLY A 144 2.96 8.38 0.32
CA GLY A 144 4.08 9.21 -0.04
C GLY A 144 5.35 8.93 0.78
N ARG A 145 6.26 9.89 0.77
CA ARG A 145 7.48 9.83 1.56
C ARG A 145 7.17 10.14 3.03
N ILE A 146 7.61 9.24 3.92
CA ILE A 146 7.51 9.45 5.37
C ILE A 146 8.70 10.31 5.80
N TRP A 147 8.48 11.61 5.91
CA TRP A 147 9.51 12.62 6.24
C TRP A 147 9.43 13.11 7.68
N ARG A 148 8.36 12.79 8.40
CA ARG A 148 8.19 13.07 9.83
C ARG A 148 7.49 11.89 10.51
N ILE A 149 7.80 11.65 11.76
CA ILE A 149 7.16 10.67 12.64
C ILE A 149 6.97 11.26 14.06
N PRO A 150 5.95 10.81 14.81
CA PRO A 150 4.95 9.86 14.37
C PRO A 150 4.05 10.45 13.29
N VAL A 151 3.56 9.63 12.40
CA VAL A 151 2.48 9.97 11.50
C VAL A 151 1.51 8.79 11.40
N ASN A 152 0.23 9.08 11.43
CA ASN A 152 -0.82 8.10 11.55
C ASN A 152 -1.91 8.35 10.52
N PHE A 153 -2.51 7.28 10.00
CA PHE A 153 -3.63 7.35 9.08
C PHE A 153 -4.74 6.42 9.56
N THR A 154 -5.98 6.88 9.50
CA THR A 154 -7.14 6.07 9.88
C THR A 154 -8.02 5.82 8.67
N ILE A 155 -8.42 4.56 8.50
CA ILE A 155 -9.24 4.07 7.39
C ILE A 155 -10.50 3.48 7.99
N ASP A 156 -11.67 3.81 7.43
CA ASP A 156 -12.95 3.28 7.90
C ASP A 156 -13.22 1.86 7.36
N ARG A 157 -14.34 1.27 7.78
CA ARG A 157 -14.77 -0.07 7.37
C ARG A 157 -14.99 -0.22 5.86
N ASN A 158 -15.27 0.88 5.16
CA ASN A 158 -15.46 0.92 3.70
C ASN A 158 -14.12 1.06 2.94
N GLY A 159 -13.01 1.21 3.65
CA GLY A 159 -11.69 1.45 3.08
C GLY A 159 -11.46 2.90 2.68
N LEU A 160 -12.23 3.85 3.23
CA LEU A 160 -12.01 5.28 2.98
C LEU A 160 -11.06 5.86 4.02
N LEU A 161 -10.15 6.72 3.59
CA LEU A 161 -9.30 7.50 4.49
C LEU A 161 -10.18 8.50 5.26
N VAL A 162 -10.14 8.47 6.58
CA VAL A 162 -10.93 9.37 7.45
C VAL A 162 -10.06 10.28 8.30
N ASP A 163 -8.80 9.93 8.50
CA ASP A 163 -7.80 10.77 9.16
C ASP A 163 -6.49 10.70 8.38
N ASN A 164 -6.02 11.86 7.94
CA ASN A 164 -4.77 12.00 7.19
C ASN A 164 -3.73 12.69 8.09
N GLY A 165 -2.77 11.92 8.57
CA GLY A 165 -1.74 12.42 9.47
C GLY A 165 -0.87 13.55 8.91
N TRP A 166 -0.86 13.75 7.60
CA TRP A 166 -0.15 14.88 6.99
C TRP A 166 -0.84 16.22 7.24
N ASP A 167 -2.17 16.20 7.41
CA ASP A 167 -2.98 17.40 7.59
C ASP A 167 -2.95 17.90 9.06
N ASP A 168 -2.51 17.04 10.00
CA ASP A 168 -2.44 17.39 11.43
C ASP A 168 -1.02 17.82 11.81
N PRO A 169 -0.81 19.04 12.33
CA PRO A 169 0.48 19.49 12.83
C PRO A 169 0.96 18.70 14.07
N LYS A 170 0.05 18.03 14.79
CA LYS A 170 0.33 17.19 15.95
C LYS A 170 -0.28 15.79 15.77
N PRO A 171 0.28 14.97 14.86
CA PRO A 171 -0.32 13.70 14.46
C PRO A 171 -0.22 12.58 15.50
N SER A 172 0.43 12.82 16.65
CA SER A 172 0.55 11.83 17.72
C SER A 172 -0.80 11.43 18.29
N TRP A 173 -0.95 10.16 18.61
CA TRP A 173 -2.12 9.68 19.31
C TRP A 173 -2.14 10.15 20.77
N THR A 174 -3.27 10.66 21.17
CA THR A 174 -3.66 10.91 22.57
C THR A 174 -4.97 10.19 22.84
N ALA A 175 -5.33 9.98 24.10
CA ALA A 175 -6.61 9.38 24.45
C ALA A 175 -7.78 10.15 23.83
N ASP A 176 -7.78 11.47 23.95
CA ASP A 176 -8.82 12.34 23.39
C ASP A 176 -8.91 12.24 21.85
N ARG A 177 -7.77 12.09 21.17
CA ARG A 177 -7.75 11.95 19.70
C ARG A 177 -8.33 10.60 19.28
N LEU A 178 -7.97 9.50 19.96
CA LEU A 178 -8.54 8.18 19.71
C LEU A 178 -10.06 8.17 19.92
N GLU A 179 -10.52 8.75 21.03
CA GLU A 179 -11.95 8.84 21.31
C GLU A 179 -12.71 9.71 20.29
N ARG A 180 -12.12 10.77 19.82
CA ARG A 180 -12.75 11.67 18.85
C ARG A 180 -12.78 11.10 17.43
N ILE A 181 -11.70 10.44 17.00
CA ILE A 181 -11.55 10.00 15.60
C ILE A 181 -11.97 8.54 15.43
N VAL A 182 -11.50 7.65 16.30
CA VAL A 182 -11.58 6.20 16.08
C VAL A 182 -12.85 5.60 16.71
N THR A 183 -13.16 5.98 17.94
CA THR A 183 -14.33 5.42 18.66
C THR A 183 -15.65 5.56 17.87
N PRO A 184 -15.97 6.71 17.21
CA PRO A 184 -17.20 6.83 16.42
C PRO A 184 -17.25 5.88 15.23
N LEU A 185 -16.10 5.50 14.65
CA LEU A 185 -16.01 4.57 13.53
C LEU A 185 -16.27 3.13 13.98
N LEU A 186 -15.83 2.78 15.19
CA LEU A 186 -16.03 1.44 15.78
C LEU A 186 -17.49 1.19 16.14
N ASN A 187 -18.24 2.25 16.50
CA ASN A 187 -19.64 2.18 16.91
C ASN A 187 -20.62 2.19 15.71
N ARG A 188 -20.12 2.39 14.48
CA ARG A 188 -20.93 2.29 13.27
C ARG A 188 -20.87 0.84 12.77
N SER A 189 -22.01 0.18 12.75
CA SER A 189 -22.23 -1.15 12.14
C SER A 189 -22.39 -1.04 10.62
#